data_16297f10ba319fb54bd3f23360421bda
#
_entry.id   16297f10ba319fb54bd3f23360421bda
#
_cell.length_a   1.000
_cell.length_b   1.000
_cell.length_c   1.000
_cell.angle_alpha   90.00
_cell.angle_beta   90.00
_cell.angle_gamma   90.00
#
_symmetry.space_group_name_H-M   'P 1'
#
loop_
_entity.id
_entity.type
_entity.pdbx_description
1 polymer ?
#
loop_
_entity_poly.entity_id
_entity_poly.type
_entity_poly.pdbx_seq_one_letter_code
_entity_poly.pdbx_strand_id
1 'polypeptide(L)'
;MASTSEIRRRIRSVRQTQKITHAMYLISQAKLRKAKADLSNTRPYFDALQKEIGRVFNADDTAESRYLYDENSKPLPGVAACLLITADKGLAGAYNQNAIRQAQKFLAANEGTELYVVGEYGRRWFTQRGIPIEKSFLYTAQNPTLRRARQIGELLLERYDAGAINAVHVIYTDMKNGLEATVRQAQLLPLHRERFSAAKADTAGDPVFEFVPSAAAVLNNAVRSCLTGFIYSALVDSFCSEQSARMTAMNAADQNAEELLKDLSVQYNRARQAAITQEITEVSAGERAQRSKKEKEG
;
A
#
# COMPACT_ATOMS: atom_id res chain seq x y z
N MET A 1 -1.40 -29.48 33.72
CA MET A 1 -1.30 -29.76 32.24
C MET A 1 -2.57 -29.25 31.57
N ALA A 2 -2.47 -28.70 30.33
CA ALA A 2 -3.68 -28.29 29.60
C ALA A 2 -4.58 -29.49 29.34
N SER A 3 -5.89 -29.33 29.51
CA SER A 3 -6.84 -30.44 29.30
C SER A 3 -6.92 -30.81 27.81
N THR A 4 -7.23 -32.08 27.51
CA THR A 4 -7.41 -32.53 26.13
C THR A 4 -8.47 -31.72 25.38
N SER A 5 -9.51 -31.24 26.08
CA SER A 5 -10.55 -30.37 25.52
C SER A 5 -10.04 -28.99 25.13
N GLU A 6 -9.12 -28.40 25.91
CA GLU A 6 -8.50 -27.11 25.64
C GLU A 6 -7.58 -27.21 24.42
N ILE A 7 -6.74 -28.25 24.34
CA ILE A 7 -5.85 -28.45 23.17
C ILE A 7 -6.68 -28.66 21.91
N ARG A 8 -7.77 -29.44 21.97
CA ARG A 8 -8.68 -29.63 20.82
C ARG A 8 -9.32 -28.31 20.37
N ARG A 9 -9.69 -27.42 21.30
CA ARG A 9 -10.24 -26.10 20.99
C ARG A 9 -9.20 -25.24 20.29
N ARG A 10 -7.93 -25.24 20.75
CA ARG A 10 -6.83 -24.52 20.10
C ARG A 10 -6.57 -25.04 18.69
N ILE A 11 -6.53 -26.36 18.48
CA ILE A 11 -6.39 -26.96 17.14
C ILE A 11 -7.48 -26.46 16.20
N ARG A 12 -8.74 -26.42 16.66
CA ARG A 12 -9.86 -25.93 15.86
C ARG A 12 -9.71 -24.46 15.49
N SER A 13 -9.32 -23.62 16.45
CA SER A 13 -9.09 -22.19 16.23
C SER A 13 -7.97 -21.95 15.23
N VAL A 14 -6.82 -22.63 15.38
CA VAL A 14 -5.68 -22.47 14.45
C VAL A 14 -6.06 -22.91 13.03
N ARG A 15 -6.79 -24.03 12.87
CA ARG A 15 -7.29 -24.47 11.56
C ARG A 15 -8.24 -23.46 10.91
N GLN A 16 -9.08 -22.79 11.69
CA GLN A 16 -9.95 -21.73 11.17
C GLN A 16 -9.14 -20.51 10.72
N THR A 17 -8.16 -20.09 11.51
CA THR A 17 -7.26 -19.01 11.15
C THR A 17 -6.49 -19.34 9.88
N GLN A 18 -5.94 -20.55 9.75
CA GLN A 18 -5.23 -21.02 8.57
C GLN A 18 -6.09 -20.92 7.30
N LYS A 19 -7.35 -21.35 7.36
CA LYS A 19 -8.28 -21.22 6.23
C LYS A 19 -8.49 -19.76 5.81
N ILE A 20 -8.55 -18.85 6.79
CA ILE A 20 -8.71 -17.41 6.53
C ILE A 20 -7.46 -16.84 5.88
N THR A 21 -6.26 -17.13 6.40
CA THR A 21 -4.99 -16.63 5.85
C THR A 21 -4.76 -17.14 4.44
N HIS A 22 -5.06 -18.41 4.18
CA HIS A 22 -4.99 -19.00 2.84
C HIS A 22 -5.95 -18.32 1.85
N ALA A 23 -7.20 -18.07 2.25
CA ALA A 23 -8.17 -17.35 1.43
C ALA A 23 -7.70 -15.92 1.14
N MET A 24 -7.15 -15.22 2.14
CA MET A 24 -6.60 -13.87 1.96
C MET A 24 -5.40 -13.85 1.02
N TYR A 25 -4.54 -14.86 1.07
CA TYR A 25 -3.44 -15.05 0.13
C TYR A 25 -3.95 -15.11 -1.32
N LEU A 26 -4.93 -15.99 -1.59
CA LEU A 26 -5.51 -16.17 -2.94
C LEU A 26 -6.20 -14.91 -3.46
N ILE A 27 -6.95 -14.22 -2.59
CA ILE A 27 -7.62 -12.96 -2.94
C ILE A 27 -6.57 -11.88 -3.30
N SER A 28 -5.51 -11.76 -2.51
CA SER A 28 -4.43 -10.78 -2.77
C SER A 28 -3.70 -11.09 -4.07
N GLN A 29 -3.46 -12.37 -4.37
CA GLN A 29 -2.88 -12.81 -5.64
C GLN A 29 -3.74 -12.41 -6.84
N ALA A 30 -5.06 -12.63 -6.77
CA ALA A 30 -5.98 -12.26 -7.84
C ALA A 30 -6.03 -10.74 -8.05
N LYS A 31 -6.08 -9.97 -6.96
CA LYS A 31 -6.07 -8.49 -7.00
C LYS A 31 -4.77 -7.95 -7.58
N LEU A 32 -3.62 -8.51 -7.19
CA LEU A 32 -2.31 -8.12 -7.72
C LEU A 32 -2.23 -8.35 -9.24
N ARG A 33 -2.69 -9.52 -9.71
CA ARG A 33 -2.69 -9.85 -11.14
C ARG A 33 -3.54 -8.86 -11.95
N LYS A 34 -4.75 -8.55 -11.45
CA LYS A 34 -5.65 -7.58 -12.09
C LYS A 34 -5.01 -6.19 -12.15
N ALA A 35 -4.49 -5.69 -11.02
CA ALA A 35 -3.88 -4.36 -10.96
C ALA A 35 -2.68 -4.22 -11.91
N LYS A 36 -1.83 -5.26 -12.01
CA LYS A 36 -0.70 -5.28 -12.96
C LYS A 36 -1.18 -5.21 -14.41
N ALA A 37 -2.26 -5.92 -14.75
CA ALA A 37 -2.84 -5.86 -16.11
C ALA A 37 -3.40 -4.46 -16.40
N ASP A 38 -4.13 -3.86 -15.47
CA ASP A 38 -4.69 -2.51 -15.62
C ASP A 38 -3.57 -1.47 -15.82
N LEU A 39 -2.48 -1.56 -15.07
CA LEU A 39 -1.31 -0.68 -15.23
C LEU A 39 -0.63 -0.88 -16.59
N SER A 40 -0.41 -2.13 -17.00
CA SER A 40 0.20 -2.45 -18.29
C SER A 40 -0.58 -1.87 -19.47
N ASN A 41 -1.91 -1.84 -19.38
CA ASN A 41 -2.78 -1.30 -20.44
C ASN A 41 -2.75 0.24 -20.51
N THR A 42 -2.48 0.93 -19.39
CA THR A 42 -2.52 2.39 -19.34
C THR A 42 -1.13 3.05 -19.46
N ARG A 43 -0.08 2.33 -19.11
CA ARG A 43 1.30 2.83 -19.14
C ARG A 43 1.74 3.40 -20.47
N PRO A 44 1.48 2.75 -21.65
CA PRO A 44 1.90 3.28 -22.93
C PRO A 44 1.36 4.68 -23.24
N TYR A 45 0.13 4.97 -22.81
CA TYR A 45 -0.47 6.30 -22.96
C TYR A 45 0.31 7.37 -22.18
N PHE A 46 0.65 7.10 -20.93
CA PHE A 46 1.38 8.05 -20.11
C PHE A 46 2.85 8.22 -20.53
N ASP A 47 3.47 7.14 -21.00
CA ASP A 47 4.82 7.19 -21.57
C ASP A 47 4.85 8.05 -22.85
N ALA A 48 3.82 7.93 -23.71
CA ALA A 48 3.66 8.78 -24.89
C ALA A 48 3.45 10.25 -24.50
N LEU A 49 2.60 10.52 -23.50
CA LEU A 49 2.34 11.87 -23.03
C LEU A 49 3.59 12.54 -22.45
N GLN A 50 4.42 11.82 -21.71
CA GLN A 50 5.70 12.34 -21.22
C GLN A 50 6.66 12.68 -22.36
N LYS A 51 6.71 11.87 -23.41
CA LYS A 51 7.50 12.16 -24.61
C LYS A 51 7.00 13.42 -25.32
N GLU A 52 5.67 13.58 -25.46
CA GLU A 52 5.11 14.79 -26.08
C GLU A 52 5.43 16.06 -25.27
N ILE A 53 5.37 16.02 -23.94
CA ILE A 53 5.81 17.14 -23.10
C ILE A 53 7.30 17.45 -23.34
N GLY A 54 8.14 16.42 -23.46
CA GLY A 54 9.56 16.59 -23.78
C GLY A 54 9.76 17.25 -25.16
N ARG A 55 8.94 16.91 -26.17
CA ARG A 55 8.98 17.54 -27.50
C ARG A 55 8.58 19.02 -27.45
N VAL A 56 7.55 19.37 -26.67
CA VAL A 56 7.17 20.79 -26.50
C VAL A 56 8.34 21.59 -25.92
N PHE A 57 9.04 21.07 -24.92
CA PHE A 57 10.21 21.72 -24.35
C PHE A 57 11.39 21.84 -25.30
N ASN A 58 11.55 20.88 -26.21
CA ASN A 58 12.62 20.95 -27.21
C ASN A 58 12.31 21.94 -28.35
N ALA A 59 11.03 22.08 -28.70
CA ALA A 59 10.59 22.97 -29.76
C ALA A 59 10.50 24.42 -29.32
N ASP A 60 10.16 24.68 -28.06
CA ASP A 60 10.08 26.02 -27.49
C ASP A 60 10.68 26.01 -26.05
N ASP A 61 11.98 26.37 -25.98
CA ASP A 61 12.71 26.45 -24.70
C ASP A 61 12.23 27.61 -23.83
N THR A 62 11.50 28.58 -24.44
CA THR A 62 10.92 29.73 -23.75
C THR A 62 9.50 29.50 -23.28
N ALA A 63 8.90 28.33 -23.56
CA ALA A 63 7.55 28.01 -23.12
C ALA A 63 7.44 28.07 -21.61
N GLU A 64 6.76 29.10 -21.12
CA GLU A 64 6.47 29.27 -19.69
C GLU A 64 5.19 28.58 -19.30
N SER A 65 5.22 27.92 -18.15
CA SER A 65 4.02 27.37 -17.54
C SER A 65 4.11 27.54 -16.03
N ARG A 66 3.00 27.94 -15.42
CA ARG A 66 2.86 28.06 -13.96
C ARG A 66 3.14 26.75 -13.19
N TYR A 67 3.15 25.63 -13.89
CA TYR A 67 3.40 24.30 -13.33
C TYR A 67 4.86 23.85 -13.45
N LEU A 68 5.73 24.70 -14.03
CA LEU A 68 7.15 24.41 -14.18
C LEU A 68 7.97 25.06 -13.08
N TYR A 69 9.00 24.37 -12.67
CA TYR A 69 10.04 24.95 -11.83
C TYR A 69 10.94 25.83 -12.67
N ASP A 70 11.11 27.05 -12.23
CA ASP A 70 12.09 28.02 -12.75
C ASP A 70 12.94 28.48 -11.58
N GLU A 71 14.26 28.29 -11.70
CA GLU A 71 15.24 28.71 -10.67
C GLU A 71 15.26 30.24 -10.47
N ASN A 72 14.87 31.04 -11.51
CA ASN A 72 14.81 32.47 -11.46
C ASN A 72 13.49 33.04 -10.92
N SER A 73 12.46 32.18 -10.78
CA SER A 73 11.16 32.59 -10.25
C SER A 73 11.20 32.72 -8.74
N LYS A 74 10.50 33.72 -8.22
CA LYS A 74 10.26 33.80 -6.78
C LYS A 74 9.48 32.57 -6.31
N PRO A 75 9.80 32.02 -5.11
CA PRO A 75 9.03 30.95 -4.53
C PRO A 75 7.53 31.31 -4.52
N LEU A 76 6.68 30.42 -4.99
CA LEU A 76 5.24 30.62 -4.95
C LEU A 76 4.79 30.73 -3.48
N PRO A 77 3.84 31.63 -3.17
CA PRO A 77 3.24 31.68 -1.84
C PRO A 77 2.49 30.37 -1.55
N GLY A 78 2.31 30.03 -0.29
CA GLY A 78 1.61 28.84 0.13
C GLY A 78 2.50 27.86 0.88
N VAL A 79 1.93 26.71 1.21
CA VAL A 79 2.61 25.61 1.92
C VAL A 79 2.77 24.41 1.00
N ALA A 80 3.65 23.47 1.36
CA ALA A 80 3.76 22.24 0.63
C ALA A 80 2.53 21.34 0.89
N ALA A 81 2.09 20.58 -0.10
CA ALA A 81 1.12 19.51 0.04
C ALA A 81 1.82 18.14 -0.07
N CYS A 82 1.47 17.23 0.81
CA CYS A 82 1.95 15.84 0.80
C CYS A 82 0.79 14.88 0.57
N LEU A 83 0.77 14.22 -0.58
CA LEU A 83 -0.14 13.12 -0.88
C LEU A 83 0.49 11.81 -0.40
N LEU A 84 0.00 11.27 0.69
CA LEU A 84 0.43 9.99 1.24
C LEU A 84 -0.51 8.86 0.80
N ILE A 85 0.04 7.79 0.25
CA ILE A 85 -0.73 6.60 -0.14
C ILE A 85 -0.46 5.47 0.84
N THR A 86 -1.50 5.05 1.56
CA THR A 86 -1.51 3.90 2.49
C THR A 86 -2.61 2.93 2.09
N ALA A 87 -2.67 1.76 2.73
CA ALA A 87 -3.79 0.82 2.55
C ALA A 87 -5.05 1.25 3.33
N ASP A 88 -6.19 0.67 2.98
CA ASP A 88 -7.41 0.79 3.79
C ASP A 88 -7.41 -0.17 5.00
N LYS A 89 -6.70 -1.29 4.90
CA LYS A 89 -6.66 -2.35 5.92
C LYS A 89 -5.23 -2.73 6.29
N GLY A 90 -5.06 -3.33 7.46
CA GLY A 90 -3.80 -3.92 7.91
C GLY A 90 -3.49 -5.27 7.28
N LEU A 91 -2.71 -6.07 8.00
CA LEU A 91 -2.27 -7.43 7.62
C LEU A 91 -1.41 -7.48 6.32
N ALA A 92 -0.73 -6.39 6.02
CA ALA A 92 0.19 -6.25 4.88
C ALA A 92 1.65 -6.04 5.35
N GLY A 93 2.08 -6.76 6.38
CA GLY A 93 3.42 -6.63 6.94
C GLY A 93 3.75 -5.19 7.32
N ALA A 94 4.94 -4.73 6.96
CA ALA A 94 5.45 -3.39 7.26
C ALA A 94 4.99 -2.30 6.26
N TYR A 95 4.18 -2.62 5.25
CA TYR A 95 3.78 -1.71 4.16
C TYR A 95 3.30 -0.34 4.68
N ASN A 96 2.25 -0.33 5.52
CA ASN A 96 1.70 0.91 6.04
C ASN A 96 2.70 1.68 6.92
N GLN A 97 3.42 0.97 7.79
CA GLN A 97 4.36 1.60 8.71
C GLN A 97 5.53 2.27 8.00
N ASN A 98 6.02 1.66 6.92
CA ASN A 98 7.11 2.24 6.13
C ASN A 98 6.66 3.54 5.43
N ALA A 99 5.47 3.55 4.81
CA ALA A 99 4.90 4.75 4.18
C ALA A 99 4.65 5.86 5.20
N ILE A 100 4.06 5.55 6.34
CA ILE A 100 3.80 6.49 7.43
C ILE A 100 5.11 7.08 7.98
N ARG A 101 6.12 6.25 8.20
CA ARG A 101 7.44 6.71 8.69
C ARG A 101 8.09 7.71 7.72
N GLN A 102 7.97 7.48 6.41
CA GLN A 102 8.48 8.42 5.41
C GLN A 102 7.69 9.74 5.43
N ALA A 103 6.36 9.68 5.57
CA ALA A 103 5.53 10.88 5.71
C ALA A 103 5.89 11.68 6.98
N GLN A 104 6.12 11.03 8.11
CA GLN A 104 6.57 11.70 9.33
C GLN A 104 7.90 12.44 9.13
N LYS A 105 8.87 11.81 8.45
CA LYS A 105 10.15 12.46 8.13
C LYS A 105 9.95 13.69 7.25
N PHE A 106 9.06 13.58 6.25
CA PHE A 106 8.74 14.69 5.36
C PHE A 106 8.08 15.85 6.11
N LEU A 107 7.08 15.57 6.95
CA LEU A 107 6.39 16.58 7.76
C LEU A 107 7.32 17.28 8.74
N ALA A 108 8.26 16.55 9.35
CA ALA A 108 9.25 17.13 10.27
C ALA A 108 10.26 18.05 9.56
N ALA A 109 10.55 17.79 8.29
CA ALA A 109 11.45 18.61 7.48
C ALA A 109 10.75 19.81 6.79
N ASN A 110 9.41 19.80 6.68
CA ASN A 110 8.61 20.80 5.97
C ASN A 110 7.43 21.22 6.85
N GLU A 111 7.68 22.16 7.74
CA GLU A 111 6.65 22.68 8.64
C GLU A 111 5.49 23.33 7.86
N GLY A 112 4.27 23.21 8.39
CA GLY A 112 3.08 23.75 7.76
C GLY A 112 2.51 22.94 6.60
N THR A 113 3.13 21.79 6.24
CA THR A 113 2.67 20.95 5.12
C THR A 113 1.23 20.49 5.31
N GLU A 114 0.39 20.65 4.29
CA GLU A 114 -0.94 20.03 4.23
C GLU A 114 -0.83 18.55 3.88
N LEU A 115 -1.37 17.68 4.74
CA LEU A 115 -1.30 16.22 4.55
C LEU A 115 -2.61 15.67 3.99
N TYR A 116 -2.54 15.09 2.80
CA TYR A 116 -3.62 14.39 2.08
C TYR A 116 -3.37 12.89 2.15
N VAL A 117 -4.29 12.12 2.74
CA VAL A 117 -4.06 10.69 2.98
C VAL A 117 -5.06 9.84 2.21
N VAL A 118 -4.57 9.07 1.25
CA VAL A 118 -5.30 7.97 0.63
C VAL A 118 -5.19 6.74 1.52
N GLY A 119 -6.33 6.08 1.77
CA GLY A 119 -6.40 4.86 2.58
C GLY A 119 -6.76 5.12 4.04
N GLU A 120 -7.70 4.31 4.53
CA GLU A 120 -8.29 4.44 5.86
C GLU A 120 -7.28 4.18 6.98
N TYR A 121 -6.31 3.27 6.75
CA TYR A 121 -5.30 2.94 7.76
C TYR A 121 -4.45 4.16 8.13
N GLY A 122 -3.95 4.89 7.14
CA GLY A 122 -3.17 6.10 7.36
C GLY A 122 -4.01 7.21 8.00
N ARG A 123 -5.23 7.45 7.51
CA ARG A 123 -6.12 8.46 8.10
C ARG A 123 -6.33 8.23 9.59
N ARG A 124 -6.71 7.01 9.99
CA ARG A 124 -6.89 6.66 11.40
C ARG A 124 -5.61 6.85 12.22
N TRP A 125 -4.49 6.43 11.64
CA TRP A 125 -3.20 6.51 12.33
C TRP A 125 -2.80 7.95 12.67
N PHE A 126 -2.93 8.89 11.72
CA PHE A 126 -2.62 10.31 11.92
C PHE A 126 -3.63 10.99 12.83
N THR A 127 -4.93 10.74 12.63
CA THR A 127 -6.00 11.31 13.47
C THR A 127 -5.85 10.90 14.94
N GLN A 128 -5.55 9.64 15.22
CA GLN A 128 -5.36 9.14 16.59
C GLN A 128 -4.17 9.80 17.31
N ARG A 129 -3.22 10.36 16.57
CA ARG A 129 -2.03 11.04 17.09
C ARG A 129 -2.15 12.56 17.08
N GLY A 130 -3.31 13.08 16.72
CA GLY A 130 -3.54 14.52 16.66
C GLY A 130 -2.76 15.24 15.56
N ILE A 131 -2.21 14.50 14.56
CA ILE A 131 -1.53 15.11 13.42
C ILE A 131 -2.59 15.55 12.42
N PRO A 132 -2.61 16.84 12.02
CA PRO A 132 -3.64 17.36 11.13
C PRO A 132 -3.54 16.72 9.74
N ILE A 133 -4.71 16.34 9.21
CA ILE A 133 -4.88 15.84 7.84
C ILE A 133 -6.04 16.57 7.19
N GLU A 134 -6.07 16.63 5.85
CA GLU A 134 -7.23 17.16 5.14
C GLU A 134 -8.45 16.23 5.32
N LYS A 135 -9.45 16.71 6.08
CA LYS A 135 -10.59 15.90 6.53
C LYS A 135 -11.58 15.57 5.42
N SER A 136 -11.70 16.45 4.42
CA SER A 136 -12.60 16.24 3.27
C SER A 136 -12.05 15.23 2.27
N PHE A 137 -10.77 14.86 2.38
CA PHE A 137 -10.07 13.97 1.47
C PHE A 137 -10.30 12.50 1.82
N LEU A 138 -11.44 11.93 1.39
CA LEU A 138 -11.90 10.59 1.76
C LEU A 138 -11.70 9.55 0.66
N TYR A 139 -10.48 9.43 0.12
CA TYR A 139 -10.18 8.46 -0.93
C TYR A 139 -9.68 7.12 -0.37
N THR A 140 -10.28 6.03 -0.89
CA THR A 140 -9.86 4.66 -0.60
C THR A 140 -8.68 4.24 -1.48
N ALA A 141 -7.80 3.39 -0.96
CA ALA A 141 -6.69 2.79 -1.69
C ALA A 141 -7.09 1.59 -2.54
N GLN A 142 -8.27 0.98 -2.29
CA GLN A 142 -8.71 -0.21 -3.02
C GLN A 142 -9.16 0.11 -4.44
N ASN A 143 -8.86 -0.81 -5.37
CA ASN A 143 -9.24 -0.72 -6.77
C ASN A 143 -8.92 0.66 -7.37
N PRO A 144 -7.64 1.00 -7.52
CA PRO A 144 -7.23 2.27 -8.10
C PRO A 144 -7.82 2.42 -9.52
N THR A 145 -8.37 3.59 -9.81
CA THR A 145 -8.95 3.91 -11.11
C THR A 145 -8.41 5.23 -11.62
N LEU A 146 -8.33 5.38 -12.95
CA LEU A 146 -7.94 6.64 -13.58
C LEU A 146 -8.85 7.81 -13.18
N ARG A 147 -10.16 7.53 -13.02
CA ARG A 147 -11.15 8.53 -12.56
C ARG A 147 -10.76 9.08 -11.18
N ARG A 148 -10.39 8.19 -10.24
CA ARG A 148 -9.97 8.62 -8.89
C ARG A 148 -8.68 9.41 -8.95
N ALA A 149 -7.70 8.98 -9.74
CA ALA A 149 -6.45 9.71 -9.91
C ALA A 149 -6.70 11.12 -10.48
N ARG A 150 -7.64 11.25 -11.44
CA ARG A 150 -8.04 12.54 -11.99
C ARG A 150 -8.67 13.43 -10.92
N GLN A 151 -9.62 12.93 -10.15
CA GLN A 151 -10.27 13.69 -9.07
C GLN A 151 -9.26 14.20 -8.03
N ILE A 152 -8.29 13.36 -7.65
CA ILE A 152 -7.21 13.75 -6.73
C ILE A 152 -6.33 14.83 -7.39
N GLY A 153 -5.96 14.63 -8.65
CA GLY A 153 -5.14 15.58 -9.39
C GLY A 153 -5.81 16.94 -9.56
N GLU A 154 -7.10 16.97 -9.90
CA GLU A 154 -7.90 18.19 -10.04
C GLU A 154 -7.96 18.95 -8.72
N LEU A 155 -8.25 18.27 -7.60
CA LEU A 155 -8.26 18.89 -6.27
C LEU A 155 -6.92 19.55 -5.92
N LEU A 156 -5.82 18.86 -6.15
CA LEU A 156 -4.48 19.40 -5.86
C LEU A 156 -4.12 20.56 -6.80
N LEU A 157 -4.52 20.49 -8.09
CA LEU A 157 -4.30 21.58 -9.05
C LEU A 157 -5.13 22.83 -8.70
N GLU A 158 -6.40 22.68 -8.30
CA GLU A 158 -7.23 23.79 -7.86
C GLU A 158 -6.59 24.52 -6.67
N ARG A 159 -6.05 23.80 -5.70
CA ARG A 159 -5.37 24.41 -4.56
C ARG A 159 -4.03 25.07 -4.96
N TYR A 160 -3.31 24.45 -5.88
CA TYR A 160 -2.07 25.02 -6.44
C TYR A 160 -2.36 26.28 -7.26
N ASP A 161 -3.38 26.23 -8.11
CA ASP A 161 -3.83 27.34 -8.93
C ASP A 161 -4.35 28.54 -8.09
N ALA A 162 -4.97 28.25 -6.94
CA ALA A 162 -5.40 29.27 -5.98
C ALA A 162 -4.25 29.85 -5.14
N GLY A 163 -3.01 29.34 -5.25
CA GLY A 163 -1.87 29.75 -4.44
C GLY A 163 -1.93 29.32 -2.97
N ALA A 164 -2.85 28.40 -2.63
CA ALA A 164 -2.92 27.85 -1.28
C ALA A 164 -1.78 26.87 -0.99
N ILE A 165 -1.36 26.11 -2.00
CA ILE A 165 -0.18 25.25 -1.95
C ILE A 165 0.80 25.64 -3.03
N ASN A 166 2.11 25.54 -2.73
CA ASN A 166 3.21 25.91 -3.62
C ASN A 166 4.00 24.74 -4.17
N ALA A 167 3.83 23.57 -3.58
CA ALA A 167 4.45 22.32 -4.04
C ALA A 167 3.53 21.13 -3.73
N VAL A 168 3.58 20.12 -4.56
CA VAL A 168 2.86 18.85 -4.36
C VAL A 168 3.87 17.72 -4.37
N HIS A 169 3.97 17.02 -3.25
CA HIS A 169 4.78 15.81 -3.10
C HIS A 169 3.88 14.60 -2.95
N VAL A 170 4.31 13.45 -3.49
CA VAL A 170 3.65 12.17 -3.29
C VAL A 170 4.60 11.22 -2.55
N ILE A 171 4.06 10.52 -1.55
CA ILE A 171 4.74 9.42 -0.87
C ILE A 171 3.95 8.16 -1.14
N TYR A 172 4.57 7.22 -1.82
CA TYR A 172 3.96 5.98 -2.28
C TYR A 172 4.96 4.82 -2.21
N THR A 173 4.47 3.61 -2.34
CA THR A 173 5.34 2.43 -2.38
C THR A 173 5.45 1.92 -3.81
N ASP A 174 6.65 1.99 -4.36
CA ASP A 174 7.00 1.53 -5.70
C ASP A 174 7.36 0.04 -5.67
N MET A 175 6.85 -0.71 -6.62
CA MET A 175 7.17 -2.14 -6.79
C MET A 175 8.26 -2.32 -7.83
N LYS A 176 9.53 -2.29 -7.41
CA LYS A 176 10.65 -2.66 -8.26
C LYS A 176 10.63 -4.17 -8.52
N ASN A 177 10.71 -4.55 -9.80
CA ASN A 177 10.92 -5.94 -10.26
C ASN A 177 9.95 -6.99 -9.69
N GLY A 178 8.80 -6.59 -9.15
CA GLY A 178 7.76 -7.50 -8.64
C GLY A 178 8.06 -8.16 -7.28
N LEU A 179 9.24 -7.92 -6.68
CA LEU A 179 9.68 -8.55 -5.42
C LEU A 179 10.02 -7.52 -4.33
N GLU A 180 10.62 -6.40 -4.68
CA GLU A 180 11.01 -5.39 -3.69
C GLU A 180 10.06 -4.19 -3.72
N ALA A 181 9.44 -3.93 -2.58
CA ALA A 181 8.60 -2.76 -2.35
C ALA A 181 9.42 -1.69 -1.61
N THR A 182 9.66 -0.56 -2.27
CA THR A 182 10.41 0.57 -1.70
C THR A 182 9.52 1.79 -1.60
N VAL A 183 9.48 2.44 -0.43
CA VAL A 183 8.78 3.72 -0.28
C VAL A 183 9.57 4.80 -1.00
N ARG A 184 8.88 5.52 -1.89
CA ARG A 184 9.42 6.64 -2.65
C ARG A 184 8.70 7.92 -2.30
N GLN A 185 9.46 8.99 -2.35
CA GLN A 185 8.97 10.36 -2.35
C GLN A 185 9.29 10.99 -3.69
N ALA A 186 8.30 11.61 -4.31
CA ALA A 186 8.49 12.34 -5.57
C ALA A 186 7.75 13.67 -5.49
N GLN A 187 8.34 14.71 -6.04
CA GLN A 187 7.67 15.99 -6.25
C GLN A 187 6.85 15.91 -7.54
N LEU A 188 5.57 16.24 -7.47
CA LEU A 188 4.67 16.28 -8.61
C LEU A 188 4.54 17.68 -9.20
N LEU A 189 4.52 18.71 -8.35
CA LEU A 189 4.47 20.11 -8.73
C LEU A 189 5.40 20.92 -7.83
N PRO A 190 6.05 21.98 -8.38
CA PRO A 190 6.21 22.24 -9.80
C PRO A 190 7.02 21.14 -10.49
N LEU A 191 6.80 20.98 -11.80
CA LEU A 191 7.52 20.00 -12.63
C LEU A 191 8.91 20.53 -12.99
N HIS A 192 9.92 19.67 -12.86
CA HIS A 192 11.27 19.96 -13.34
C HIS A 192 11.43 19.55 -14.79
N ARG A 193 11.92 20.44 -15.64
CA ARG A 193 12.18 20.18 -17.08
C ARG A 193 13.11 18.99 -17.29
N GLU A 194 14.06 18.78 -16.39
CA GLU A 194 15.03 17.68 -16.43
C GLU A 194 14.37 16.29 -16.48
N ARG A 195 13.17 16.14 -15.90
CA ARG A 195 12.43 14.88 -15.96
C ARG A 195 12.01 14.47 -17.37
N PHE A 196 11.91 15.43 -18.27
CA PHE A 196 11.47 15.23 -19.65
C PHE A 196 12.63 15.25 -20.64
N SER A 197 13.86 15.56 -20.20
CA SER A 197 15.05 15.67 -21.05
C SER A 197 15.53 14.31 -21.59
N ALA A 198 15.17 13.19 -20.97
CA ALA A 198 15.49 11.87 -21.49
C ALA A 198 14.84 11.58 -22.86
N ALA A 199 13.81 12.34 -23.24
CA ALA A 199 13.21 12.30 -24.57
C ALA A 199 14.07 12.99 -25.66
N LYS A 200 15.18 13.63 -25.29
CA LYS A 200 16.09 14.34 -26.23
C LYS A 200 16.84 13.42 -27.22
N ALA A 201 16.89 12.12 -26.97
CA ALA A 201 17.76 11.21 -27.73
C ALA A 201 17.25 10.85 -29.13
N ASP A 202 15.96 11.03 -29.45
CA ASP A 202 15.34 10.57 -30.69
C ASP A 202 14.94 11.69 -31.67
N THR A 203 15.33 12.94 -31.44
CA THR A 203 14.78 14.11 -32.17
C THR A 203 15.60 14.60 -33.38
N ALA A 204 16.56 13.81 -33.85
CA ALA A 204 17.28 14.14 -35.10
C ALA A 204 16.32 13.97 -36.30
N GLY A 205 15.54 15.01 -36.63
CA GLY A 205 14.64 15.05 -37.76
C GLY A 205 13.17 15.29 -37.42
N ASP A 206 12.84 15.72 -36.23
CA ASP A 206 11.45 16.05 -35.86
C ASP A 206 10.91 17.23 -36.71
N PRO A 207 9.68 17.11 -37.27
CA PRO A 207 9.07 18.19 -38.00
C PRO A 207 8.86 19.42 -37.13
N VAL A 208 8.92 20.61 -37.75
CA VAL A 208 8.56 21.85 -37.05
C VAL A 208 7.12 21.78 -36.62
N PHE A 209 6.87 21.81 -35.31
CA PHE A 209 5.53 21.76 -34.74
C PHE A 209 4.93 23.15 -34.63
N GLU A 210 3.70 23.31 -35.07
CA GLU A 210 2.89 24.49 -34.76
C GLU A 210 1.97 24.18 -33.60
N PHE A 211 2.04 25.00 -32.54
CA PHE A 211 1.23 24.80 -31.32
C PHE A 211 0.00 25.69 -31.35
N VAL A 212 -1.19 25.10 -31.30
CA VAL A 212 -2.48 25.82 -31.33
C VAL A 212 -3.21 25.67 -30.00
N PRO A 213 -3.56 26.73 -29.28
CA PRO A 213 -3.35 28.15 -29.62
C PRO A 213 -1.93 28.65 -29.31
N SER A 214 -1.18 28.00 -28.41
CA SER A 214 0.22 28.33 -28.06
C SER A 214 0.89 27.15 -27.37
N ALA A 215 2.24 27.11 -27.36
CA ALA A 215 3.02 26.10 -26.64
C ALA A 215 2.66 26.06 -25.14
N ALA A 216 2.47 27.21 -24.50
CA ALA A 216 2.07 27.32 -23.10
C ALA A 216 0.69 26.67 -22.82
N ALA A 217 -0.30 26.90 -23.71
CA ALA A 217 -1.63 26.31 -23.55
C ALA A 217 -1.60 24.78 -23.72
N VAL A 218 -0.87 24.27 -24.71
CA VAL A 218 -0.65 22.83 -24.92
C VAL A 218 0.03 22.22 -23.71
N LEU A 219 1.09 22.86 -23.20
CA LEU A 219 1.82 22.40 -22.02
C LEU A 219 0.94 22.35 -20.77
N ASN A 220 0.15 23.40 -20.49
CA ASN A 220 -0.76 23.44 -19.34
C ASN A 220 -1.80 22.30 -19.37
N ASN A 221 -2.31 21.94 -20.55
CA ASN A 221 -3.23 20.82 -20.70
C ASN A 221 -2.51 19.46 -20.55
N ALA A 222 -1.30 19.34 -21.10
CA ALA A 222 -0.49 18.14 -21.01
C ALA A 222 -0.07 17.86 -19.56
N VAL A 223 0.29 18.89 -18.79
CA VAL A 223 0.64 18.78 -17.37
C VAL A 223 -0.50 18.20 -16.54
N ARG A 224 -1.76 18.61 -16.76
CA ARG A 224 -2.93 18.07 -16.05
C ARG A 224 -3.07 16.55 -16.28
N SER A 225 -2.89 16.13 -17.53
CA SER A 225 -2.94 14.72 -17.92
C SER A 225 -1.76 13.94 -17.36
N CYS A 226 -0.57 14.52 -17.39
CA CYS A 226 0.65 13.93 -16.83
C CYS A 226 0.55 13.73 -15.32
N LEU A 227 0.06 14.74 -14.58
CA LEU A 227 -0.19 14.63 -13.14
C LEU A 227 -1.17 13.50 -12.82
N THR A 228 -2.26 13.41 -13.58
CA THR A 228 -3.23 12.30 -13.46
C THR A 228 -2.55 10.95 -13.65
N GLY A 229 -1.65 10.84 -14.65
CA GLY A 229 -0.89 9.62 -14.92
C GLY A 229 0.06 9.25 -13.79
N PHE A 230 0.79 10.21 -13.24
CA PHE A 230 1.67 9.98 -12.09
C PHE A 230 0.89 9.52 -10.86
N ILE A 231 -0.21 10.19 -10.53
CA ILE A 231 -1.06 9.80 -9.39
C ILE A 231 -1.65 8.40 -9.61
N TYR A 232 -2.10 8.09 -10.83
CA TYR A 232 -2.63 6.77 -11.16
C TYR A 232 -1.56 5.69 -10.99
N SER A 233 -0.36 5.89 -11.55
CA SER A 233 0.74 4.94 -11.39
C SER A 233 1.11 4.75 -9.90
N ALA A 234 1.22 5.85 -9.14
CA ALA A 234 1.51 5.78 -7.71
C ALA A 234 0.44 5.02 -6.90
N LEU A 235 -0.84 5.20 -7.24
CA LEU A 235 -1.94 4.46 -6.63
C LEU A 235 -1.88 2.96 -6.95
N VAL A 236 -1.59 2.60 -8.21
CA VAL A 236 -1.49 1.20 -8.65
C VAL A 236 -0.24 0.54 -8.08
N ASP A 237 0.91 1.20 -8.13
CA ASP A 237 2.16 0.67 -7.56
C ASP A 237 2.02 0.42 -6.06
N SER A 238 1.43 1.37 -5.33
CA SER A 238 1.12 1.22 -3.91
C SER A 238 0.17 0.07 -3.64
N PHE A 239 -0.87 -0.08 -4.46
CA PHE A 239 -1.82 -1.18 -4.34
C PHE A 239 -1.17 -2.53 -4.64
N CYS A 240 -0.33 -2.62 -5.69
CA CYS A 240 0.43 -3.83 -6.01
C CYS A 240 1.38 -4.20 -4.86
N SER A 241 2.09 -3.21 -4.31
CA SER A 241 3.00 -3.39 -3.18
C SER A 241 2.27 -3.86 -1.92
N GLU A 242 1.09 -3.29 -1.63
CA GLU A 242 0.20 -3.70 -0.55
C GLU A 242 -0.23 -5.17 -0.71
N GLN A 243 -0.72 -5.55 -1.90
CA GLN A 243 -1.18 -6.92 -2.14
C GLN A 243 -0.03 -7.92 -2.09
N SER A 244 1.16 -7.57 -2.58
CA SER A 244 2.37 -8.39 -2.49
C SER A 244 2.81 -8.58 -1.03
N ALA A 245 2.88 -7.51 -0.26
CA ALA A 245 3.22 -7.57 1.16
C ALA A 245 2.20 -8.41 1.96
N ARG A 246 0.91 -8.28 1.63
CA ARG A 246 -0.15 -9.10 2.25
C ARG A 246 -0.02 -10.57 1.87
N MET A 247 0.28 -10.90 0.62
CA MET A 247 0.54 -12.29 0.20
C MET A 247 1.68 -12.90 1.01
N THR A 248 2.81 -12.20 1.12
CA THR A 248 3.96 -12.67 1.88
C THR A 248 3.61 -12.88 3.36
N ALA A 249 2.91 -11.92 3.97
CA ALA A 249 2.48 -12.03 5.37
C ALA A 249 1.49 -13.18 5.60
N MET A 250 0.55 -13.39 4.69
CA MET A 250 -0.44 -14.48 4.78
C MET A 250 0.20 -15.83 4.54
N ASN A 251 1.14 -15.95 3.61
CA ASN A 251 1.90 -17.18 3.38
C ASN A 251 2.73 -17.58 4.62
N ALA A 252 3.43 -16.62 5.23
CA ALA A 252 4.16 -16.86 6.47
C ALA A 252 3.23 -17.28 7.62
N ALA A 253 2.06 -16.64 7.74
CA ALA A 253 1.07 -17.01 8.73
C ALA A 253 0.49 -18.42 8.51
N ASP A 254 0.30 -18.84 7.26
CA ASP A 254 -0.16 -20.18 6.89
C ASP A 254 0.86 -21.26 7.27
N GLN A 255 2.14 -21.03 6.96
CA GLN A 255 3.25 -21.91 7.36
C GLN A 255 3.38 -22.03 8.88
N ASN A 256 3.36 -20.91 9.60
CA ASN A 256 3.40 -20.93 11.07
C ASN A 256 2.20 -21.66 11.67
N ALA A 257 1.01 -21.52 11.07
CA ALA A 257 -0.19 -22.25 11.51
C ALA A 257 -0.04 -23.78 11.32
N GLU A 258 0.58 -24.21 10.22
CA GLU A 258 0.85 -25.62 9.96
C GLU A 258 1.81 -26.24 11.00
N GLU A 259 2.90 -25.53 11.31
CA GLU A 259 3.84 -25.93 12.35
C GLU A 259 3.16 -26.03 13.72
N LEU A 260 2.38 -25.01 14.09
CA LEU A 260 1.65 -24.98 15.35
C LEU A 260 0.61 -26.13 15.44
N LEU A 261 -0.04 -26.50 14.34
CA LEU A 261 -0.95 -27.64 14.28
C LEU A 261 -0.25 -28.98 14.49
N LYS A 262 0.96 -29.15 13.96
CA LYS A 262 1.81 -30.32 14.23
C LYS A 262 2.11 -30.46 15.73
N ASP A 263 2.60 -29.38 16.34
CA ASP A 263 2.96 -29.37 17.76
C ASP A 263 1.74 -29.64 18.65
N LEU A 264 0.62 -28.97 18.38
CA LEU A 264 -0.62 -29.20 19.12
C LEU A 264 -1.16 -30.61 18.96
N SER A 265 -0.98 -31.24 17.80
CA SER A 265 -1.38 -32.64 17.57
C SER A 265 -0.55 -33.61 18.41
N VAL A 266 0.76 -33.39 18.53
CA VAL A 266 1.64 -34.18 19.41
C VAL A 266 1.23 -34.02 20.88
N GLN A 267 1.01 -32.76 21.32
CA GLN A 267 0.58 -32.47 22.68
C GLN A 267 -0.78 -33.10 23.00
N TYR A 268 -1.73 -33.05 22.06
CA TYR A 268 -3.04 -33.67 22.19
C TYR A 268 -2.94 -35.19 22.39
N ASN A 269 -2.13 -35.87 21.57
CA ASN A 269 -1.96 -37.32 21.66
C ASN A 269 -1.29 -37.72 22.98
N ARG A 270 -0.29 -36.99 23.46
CA ARG A 270 0.32 -37.21 24.77
C ARG A 270 -0.66 -37.03 25.91
N ALA A 271 -1.42 -35.91 25.90
CA ALA A 271 -2.44 -35.65 26.92
C ALA A 271 -3.57 -36.69 26.91
N ARG A 272 -4.00 -37.15 25.73
CA ARG A 272 -5.00 -38.23 25.58
C ARG A 272 -4.50 -39.54 26.14
N GLN A 273 -3.26 -39.94 25.84
CA GLN A 273 -2.67 -41.18 26.36
C GLN A 273 -2.54 -41.13 27.88
N ALA A 274 -2.10 -39.99 28.44
CA ALA A 274 -2.01 -39.80 29.90
C ALA A 274 -3.39 -39.91 30.56
N ALA A 275 -4.42 -39.31 29.99
CA ALA A 275 -5.80 -39.40 30.52
C ALA A 275 -6.34 -40.85 30.48
N ILE A 276 -6.15 -41.58 29.37
CA ILE A 276 -6.53 -43.00 29.27
C ILE A 276 -5.80 -43.85 30.30
N THR A 277 -4.48 -43.62 30.46
CA THR A 277 -3.69 -44.37 31.47
C THR A 277 -4.20 -44.10 32.88
N GLN A 278 -4.52 -42.84 33.19
CA GLN A 278 -5.09 -42.46 34.49
C GLN A 278 -6.45 -43.13 34.74
N GLU A 279 -7.36 -43.09 33.76
CA GLU A 279 -8.67 -43.76 33.87
C GLU A 279 -8.55 -45.28 34.12
N ILE A 280 -7.65 -45.95 33.37
CA ILE A 280 -7.37 -47.39 33.57
C ILE A 280 -6.82 -47.64 34.97
N THR A 281 -5.90 -46.78 35.46
CA THR A 281 -5.32 -46.93 36.80
C THR A 281 -6.37 -46.73 37.89
N GLU A 282 -7.23 -45.72 37.75
CA GLU A 282 -8.33 -45.44 38.70
C GLU A 282 -9.34 -46.61 38.77
N VAL A 283 -9.75 -47.15 37.61
CA VAL A 283 -10.65 -48.31 37.52
C VAL A 283 -10.01 -49.54 38.17
N SER A 284 -8.74 -49.84 37.87
CA SER A 284 -8.03 -50.97 38.44
C SER A 284 -7.82 -50.83 39.96
N ALA A 285 -7.55 -49.62 40.44
CA ALA A 285 -7.44 -49.34 41.88
C ALA A 285 -8.80 -49.48 42.59
N GLY A 286 -9.89 -49.01 41.96
CA GLY A 286 -11.24 -49.16 42.46
C GLY A 286 -11.67 -50.65 42.59
N GLU A 287 -11.34 -51.47 41.57
CA GLU A 287 -11.61 -52.91 41.60
C GLU A 287 -10.86 -53.61 42.74
N ARG A 288 -9.58 -53.32 42.92
CA ARG A 288 -8.78 -53.88 44.03
C ARG A 288 -9.34 -53.48 45.40
N ALA A 289 -9.75 -52.22 45.56
CA ALA A 289 -10.34 -51.74 46.80
C ALA A 289 -11.68 -52.44 47.10
N GLN A 290 -12.51 -52.73 46.10
CA GLN A 290 -13.76 -53.48 46.29
C GLN A 290 -13.51 -54.96 46.64
N ARG A 291 -12.53 -55.62 46.03
CA ARG A 291 -12.16 -57.02 46.36
C ARG A 291 -11.63 -57.11 47.80
N SER A 292 -10.77 -56.24 48.24
CA SER A 292 -10.24 -56.19 49.58
C SER A 292 -11.31 -55.90 50.66
N LYS A 293 -12.40 -55.23 50.30
CA LYS A 293 -13.51 -54.92 51.19
C LYS A 293 -14.43 -56.21 51.35
N LYS A 294 -14.68 -56.95 50.25
CA LYS A 294 -15.41 -58.19 50.29
C LYS A 294 -14.71 -59.31 51.05
N GLU A 295 -13.36 -59.37 51.00
CA GLU A 295 -12.55 -60.35 51.74
C GLU A 295 -12.49 -60.04 53.28
N LYS A 296 -12.83 -58.84 53.69
CA LYS A 296 -12.87 -58.42 55.11
C LYS A 296 -14.28 -58.56 55.73
N GLU A 297 -15.32 -58.70 54.94
CA GLU A 297 -16.70 -58.78 55.35
C GLU A 297 -17.26 -60.23 55.28
N GLY A 298 -16.50 -61.26 54.81
CA GLY A 298 -16.80 -62.69 54.79
C GLY A 298 -15.86 -63.44 55.71
#